data_550f80e876abde1f0b9b0f09d924b1f1
#
_entry.id   550f80e876abde1f0b9b0f09d924b1f1
#
_cell.length_a   1.000
_cell.length_b   1.000
_cell.length_c   1.000
_cell.angle_alpha   90.00
_cell.angle_beta   90.00
_cell.angle_gamma   90.00
#
_symmetry.space_group_name_H-M   'P 1'
#
loop_
_entity.id
_entity.type
_entity.pdbx_description
1 polymer ?
#
loop_
_entity_poly.entity_id
_entity_poly.type
_entity_poly.pdbx_seq_one_letter_code
_entity_poly.pdbx_strand_id
1 'polypeptide(L)'
;YLYGFVQDLIKKEYSKSFVNKSIQHFRSALKKADQLCDVQIHPSLSNKFSLPMAPPKKERFLNDKEAHRLRDYIASNDKDEVILLIGFLLYTGARRHEAFNAEWQHIKIEERSWYVPITKSGKPRYIILNQRALEIAAKAQQLQHEKYGEKRQWLFANPATQKPYRCIFHKWNRIRSELNLSDVRIHDLRHSFASTLVNNGATLYEVQKLLGHSRSTTTERYAHLANHRLAKAASLIDKAYE
;
A
#
# COMPACT_ATOMS: atom_id res chain seq x y z
N TYR A 1 -33.60 -2.48 -16.32
CA TYR A 1 -32.74 -3.58 -15.82
C TYR A 1 -31.66 -3.08 -14.89
N LEU A 2 -30.79 -2.12 -15.29
CA LEU A 2 -29.69 -1.64 -14.42
C LEU A 2 -30.20 -0.98 -13.13
N TYR A 3 -31.30 -0.21 -13.22
CA TYR A 3 -31.92 0.41 -12.04
C TYR A 3 -32.41 -0.64 -11.04
N GLY A 4 -33.12 -1.69 -11.54
CA GLY A 4 -33.57 -2.80 -10.71
C GLY A 4 -32.41 -3.52 -10.03
N PHE A 5 -31.33 -3.82 -10.78
CA PHE A 5 -30.12 -4.42 -10.22
C PHE A 5 -29.52 -3.57 -9.07
N VAL A 6 -29.45 -2.25 -9.25
CA VAL A 6 -28.94 -1.36 -8.21
C VAL A 6 -29.84 -1.33 -6.98
N GLN A 7 -31.17 -1.29 -7.18
CA GLN A 7 -32.13 -1.35 -6.07
C GLN A 7 -32.04 -2.68 -5.32
N ASP A 8 -31.83 -3.79 -6.01
CA ASP A 8 -31.63 -5.10 -5.38
C ASP A 8 -30.36 -5.15 -4.54
N LEU A 9 -29.27 -4.55 -5.03
CA LEU A 9 -28.03 -4.43 -4.23
C LEU A 9 -28.23 -3.56 -2.98
N ILE A 10 -28.99 -2.46 -3.09
CA ILE A 10 -29.32 -1.59 -1.97
C ILE A 10 -30.22 -2.31 -0.96
N LYS A 11 -31.25 -3.02 -1.43
CA LYS A 11 -32.14 -3.83 -0.57
C LYS A 11 -31.39 -4.94 0.18
N LYS A 12 -30.34 -5.50 -0.42
CA LYS A 12 -29.44 -6.48 0.20
C LYS A 12 -28.38 -5.84 1.10
N GLU A 13 -28.52 -4.57 1.41
CA GLU A 13 -27.63 -3.79 2.31
C GLU A 13 -26.14 -3.80 1.93
N TYR A 14 -25.81 -4.01 0.64
CA TYR A 14 -24.43 -3.87 0.19
C TYR A 14 -23.94 -2.42 0.37
N SER A 15 -22.66 -2.27 0.75
CA SER A 15 -22.09 -0.95 0.93
C SER A 15 -22.16 -0.11 -0.36
N LYS A 16 -22.38 1.20 -0.23
CA LYS A 16 -22.39 2.14 -1.38
C LYS A 16 -21.13 2.01 -2.25
N SER A 17 -19.98 1.75 -1.63
CA SER A 17 -18.72 1.52 -2.35
C SER A 17 -18.76 0.25 -3.21
N PHE A 18 -19.39 -0.82 -2.73
CA PHE A 18 -19.57 -2.06 -3.49
C PHE A 18 -20.53 -1.83 -4.67
N VAL A 19 -21.68 -1.20 -4.42
CA VAL A 19 -22.66 -0.84 -5.47
C VAL A 19 -21.99 -0.01 -6.58
N ASN A 20 -21.23 1.03 -6.20
CA ASN A 20 -20.52 1.88 -7.14
C ASN A 20 -19.48 1.11 -7.98
N LYS A 21 -18.73 0.20 -7.35
CA LYS A 21 -17.80 -0.66 -8.11
C LYS A 21 -18.50 -1.59 -9.08
N SER A 22 -19.60 -2.20 -8.67
CA SER A 22 -20.39 -3.08 -9.54
C SER A 22 -20.90 -2.33 -10.78
N ILE A 23 -21.41 -1.11 -10.60
CA ILE A 23 -21.84 -0.26 -11.71
C ILE A 23 -20.65 0.16 -12.59
N GLN A 24 -19.50 0.52 -12.01
CA GLN A 24 -18.30 0.85 -12.78
C GLN A 24 -17.80 -0.33 -13.61
N HIS A 25 -17.79 -1.55 -13.05
CA HIS A 25 -17.42 -2.76 -13.80
C HIS A 25 -18.40 -3.03 -14.95
N PHE A 26 -19.70 -2.91 -14.70
CA PHE A 26 -20.73 -3.05 -15.73
C PHE A 26 -20.53 -2.05 -16.86
N ARG A 27 -20.34 -0.75 -16.53
CA ARG A 27 -20.04 0.30 -17.53
C ARG A 27 -18.79 0.01 -18.33
N SER A 28 -17.73 -0.46 -17.67
CA SER A 28 -16.48 -0.83 -18.34
C SER A 28 -16.67 -2.01 -19.30
N ALA A 29 -17.47 -3.00 -18.90
CA ALA A 29 -17.81 -4.13 -19.76
C ALA A 29 -18.63 -3.70 -20.98
N LEU A 30 -19.64 -2.84 -20.79
CA LEU A 30 -20.43 -2.28 -21.89
C LEU A 30 -19.55 -1.50 -22.87
N LYS A 31 -18.70 -0.60 -22.36
CA LYS A 31 -17.79 0.16 -23.21
C LYS A 31 -16.85 -0.74 -24.02
N LYS A 32 -16.44 -1.85 -23.43
CA LYS A 32 -15.59 -2.82 -24.13
C LYS A 32 -16.37 -3.63 -25.16
N ALA A 33 -17.63 -3.97 -24.89
CA ALA A 33 -18.52 -4.62 -25.86
C ALA A 33 -18.80 -3.71 -27.06
N ASP A 34 -19.05 -2.42 -26.84
CA ASP A 34 -19.18 -1.39 -27.87
C ASP A 34 -17.94 -1.35 -28.80
N GLN A 35 -16.74 -1.40 -28.21
CA GLN A 35 -15.47 -1.36 -28.95
C GLN A 35 -15.14 -2.65 -29.72
N LEU A 36 -15.57 -3.81 -29.23
CA LEU A 36 -15.14 -5.13 -29.74
C LEU A 36 -16.22 -5.85 -30.54
N CYS A 37 -17.49 -5.56 -30.31
CA CYS A 37 -18.62 -6.33 -30.83
C CYS A 37 -19.58 -5.50 -31.68
N ASP A 38 -19.27 -4.25 -31.99
CA ASP A 38 -20.12 -3.31 -32.76
C ASP A 38 -21.56 -3.18 -32.18
N VAL A 39 -21.67 -3.32 -30.87
CA VAL A 39 -22.95 -3.23 -30.15
C VAL A 39 -23.23 -1.77 -29.81
N GLN A 40 -24.15 -1.12 -30.46
CA GLN A 40 -24.58 0.22 -30.10
C GLN A 40 -25.18 0.26 -28.70
N ILE A 41 -24.46 0.87 -27.77
CA ILE A 41 -24.93 1.04 -26.41
C ILE A 41 -25.73 2.33 -26.29
N HIS A 42 -26.98 2.19 -25.83
CA HIS A 42 -27.83 3.35 -25.64
C HIS A 42 -27.18 4.38 -24.69
N PRO A 43 -27.10 5.65 -25.05
CA PRO A 43 -26.40 6.69 -24.26
C PRO A 43 -26.85 6.80 -22.79
N SER A 44 -28.11 6.45 -22.47
CA SER A 44 -28.63 6.44 -21.11
C SER A 44 -27.95 5.42 -20.18
N LEU A 45 -27.33 4.37 -20.73
CA LEU A 45 -26.59 3.37 -19.95
C LEU A 45 -25.17 3.84 -19.59
N SER A 46 -24.62 4.76 -20.38
CA SER A 46 -23.25 5.27 -20.17
C SER A 46 -23.17 6.45 -19.18
N ASN A 47 -24.12 7.39 -19.19
CA ASN A 47 -23.92 8.70 -18.55
C ASN A 47 -25.00 9.15 -17.55
N LYS A 48 -26.20 8.58 -17.53
CA LYS A 48 -27.34 9.12 -16.75
C LYS A 48 -27.56 8.51 -15.36
N PHE A 49 -26.70 7.60 -14.91
CA PHE A 49 -26.89 6.99 -13.60
C PHE A 49 -26.02 7.71 -12.56
N SER A 50 -26.63 8.51 -11.66
CA SER A 50 -25.90 9.07 -10.54
C SER A 50 -25.58 7.95 -9.54
N LEU A 51 -24.31 7.80 -9.22
CA LEU A 51 -23.86 6.83 -8.25
C LEU A 51 -24.20 7.31 -6.83
N PRO A 52 -24.63 6.42 -5.92
CA PRO A 52 -24.79 6.79 -4.52
C PRO A 52 -23.48 7.35 -3.98
N MET A 53 -23.52 8.53 -3.35
CA MET A 53 -22.31 9.13 -2.77
C MET A 53 -21.79 8.23 -1.66
N ALA A 54 -20.65 7.60 -1.91
CA ALA A 54 -19.98 6.83 -0.88
C ALA A 54 -19.26 7.80 0.09
N PRO A 55 -19.31 7.56 1.41
CA PRO A 55 -18.57 8.39 2.34
C PRO A 55 -17.08 8.35 2.01
N PRO A 56 -16.35 9.46 2.24
CA PRO A 56 -14.92 9.49 2.05
C PRO A 56 -14.28 8.37 2.87
N LYS A 57 -13.34 7.63 2.26
CA LYS A 57 -12.59 6.59 2.97
C LYS A 57 -11.82 7.25 4.09
N LYS A 58 -12.11 6.88 5.34
CA LYS A 58 -11.23 7.22 6.46
C LYS A 58 -9.84 6.67 6.18
N GLU A 59 -8.87 7.55 6.09
CA GLU A 59 -7.47 7.17 6.00
C GLU A 59 -7.00 6.77 7.39
N ARG A 60 -6.40 5.59 7.49
CA ARG A 60 -5.83 5.05 8.72
C ARG A 60 -4.33 4.95 8.55
N PHE A 61 -3.59 5.57 9.43
CA PHE A 61 -2.15 5.42 9.59
C PHE A 61 -1.81 5.34 11.08
N LEU A 62 -0.67 4.76 11.38
CA LEU A 62 -0.21 4.62 12.76
C LEU A 62 0.19 5.99 13.32
N ASN A 63 -0.24 6.28 14.54
CA ASN A 63 0.35 7.36 15.32
C ASN A 63 1.72 6.93 15.89
N ASP A 64 2.46 7.86 16.48
CA ASP A 64 3.82 7.59 16.96
C ASP A 64 3.86 6.46 18.00
N LYS A 65 2.92 6.43 18.94
CA LYS A 65 2.83 5.38 19.97
C LYS A 65 2.56 4.00 19.36
N GLU A 66 1.69 3.95 18.38
CA GLU A 66 1.35 2.74 17.64
C GLU A 66 2.52 2.25 16.78
N ALA A 67 3.19 3.17 16.11
CA ALA A 67 4.38 2.88 15.31
C ALA A 67 5.51 2.34 16.18
N HIS A 68 5.73 2.92 17.37
CA HIS A 68 6.71 2.44 18.33
C HIS A 68 6.38 1.03 18.84
N ARG A 69 5.11 0.76 19.24
CA ARG A 69 4.70 -0.59 19.65
C ARG A 69 4.94 -1.63 18.57
N LEU A 70 4.58 -1.32 17.33
CA LEU A 70 4.79 -2.25 16.21
C LEU A 70 6.28 -2.45 15.92
N ARG A 71 7.10 -1.40 15.97
CA ARG A 71 8.57 -1.48 15.83
C ARG A 71 9.17 -2.41 16.88
N ASP A 72 8.82 -2.21 18.15
CA ASP A 72 9.37 -2.97 19.28
C ASP A 72 8.93 -4.44 19.19
N TYR A 73 7.70 -4.69 18.76
CA TYR A 73 7.21 -6.03 18.50
C TYR A 73 8.01 -6.72 17.39
N ILE A 74 8.28 -6.03 16.28
CA ILE A 74 9.10 -6.56 15.19
C ILE A 74 10.51 -6.90 15.67
N ALA A 75 11.13 -6.02 16.44
CA ALA A 75 12.48 -6.21 16.98
C ALA A 75 12.56 -7.41 17.94
N SER A 76 11.53 -7.60 18.78
CA SER A 76 11.47 -8.71 19.75
C SER A 76 11.10 -10.07 19.14
N ASN A 77 10.63 -10.09 17.89
CA ASN A 77 10.15 -11.31 17.22
C ASN A 77 10.84 -11.52 15.85
N ASP A 78 12.07 -11.13 15.72
CA ASP A 78 12.85 -11.12 14.47
C ASP A 78 13.20 -12.52 13.91
N LYS A 79 12.84 -13.59 14.63
CA LYS A 79 12.97 -14.99 14.20
C LYS A 79 11.76 -15.51 13.40
N ASP A 80 10.80 -14.67 13.11
CA ASP A 80 9.59 -15.01 12.33
C ASP A 80 9.57 -14.26 11.00
N GLU A 81 9.64 -15.00 9.89
CA GLU A 81 9.70 -14.41 8.55
C GLU A 81 8.49 -13.54 8.21
N VAL A 82 7.30 -13.83 8.75
CA VAL A 82 6.12 -12.99 8.52
C VAL A 82 6.24 -11.67 9.27
N ILE A 83 6.85 -11.68 10.46
CA ILE A 83 7.08 -10.46 11.22
C ILE A 83 8.14 -9.59 10.53
N LEU A 84 9.21 -10.20 10.02
CA LEU A 84 10.19 -9.48 9.19
C LEU A 84 9.55 -8.90 7.92
N LEU A 85 8.67 -9.65 7.25
CA LEU A 85 7.92 -9.16 6.10
C LEU A 85 7.02 -7.96 6.46
N ILE A 86 6.35 -7.97 7.61
CA ILE A 86 5.56 -6.84 8.11
C ILE A 86 6.46 -5.63 8.36
N GLY A 87 7.61 -5.82 8.98
CA GLY A 87 8.62 -4.77 9.17
C GLY A 87 9.11 -4.19 7.84
N PHE A 88 9.39 -5.05 6.87
CA PHE A 88 9.81 -4.62 5.53
C PHE A 88 8.74 -3.77 4.83
N LEU A 89 7.47 -4.14 4.96
CA LEU A 89 6.34 -3.33 4.47
C LEU A 89 6.27 -1.96 5.16
N LEU A 90 6.46 -1.93 6.48
CA LEU A 90 6.44 -0.69 7.26
C LEU A 90 7.57 0.26 6.85
N TYR A 91 8.79 -0.25 6.68
CA TYR A 91 9.97 0.59 6.43
C TYR A 91 10.24 0.90 4.96
N THR A 92 9.59 0.22 4.02
CA THR A 92 9.72 0.50 2.58
C THR A 92 8.51 1.21 1.99
N GLY A 93 7.37 1.12 2.65
CA GLY A 93 6.10 1.55 2.07
C GLY A 93 5.71 0.79 0.80
N ALA A 94 6.31 -0.36 0.53
CA ALA A 94 6.02 -1.19 -0.65
C ALA A 94 4.57 -1.65 -0.68
N ARG A 95 4.06 -1.97 -1.86
CA ARG A 95 2.77 -2.65 -1.95
C ARG A 95 2.91 -4.09 -1.44
N ARG A 96 1.87 -4.58 -0.76
CA ARG A 96 1.88 -5.95 -0.20
C ARG A 96 2.35 -6.99 -1.21
N HIS A 97 1.81 -6.98 -2.42
CA HIS A 97 2.16 -7.95 -3.45
C HIS A 97 3.63 -7.81 -3.91
N GLU A 98 4.17 -6.60 -3.95
CA GLU A 98 5.57 -6.36 -4.28
C GLU A 98 6.48 -7.00 -3.23
N ALA A 99 6.24 -6.74 -1.94
CA ALA A 99 7.04 -7.31 -0.84
C ALA A 99 6.90 -8.83 -0.72
N PHE A 100 5.71 -9.38 -0.99
CA PHE A 100 5.50 -10.83 -0.98
C PHE A 100 6.33 -11.55 -2.06
N ASN A 101 6.54 -10.89 -3.21
CA ASN A 101 7.29 -11.43 -4.34
C ASN A 101 8.68 -10.78 -4.48
N ALA A 102 9.24 -10.28 -3.39
CA ALA A 102 10.59 -9.75 -3.39
C ALA A 102 11.61 -10.89 -3.51
N GLU A 103 12.50 -10.80 -4.50
CA GLU A 103 13.57 -11.77 -4.75
C GLU A 103 14.92 -11.20 -4.41
N TRP A 104 15.81 -12.02 -3.88
CA TRP A 104 17.18 -11.61 -3.53
C TRP A 104 17.97 -11.04 -4.70
N GLN A 105 17.80 -11.59 -5.90
CA GLN A 105 18.49 -11.10 -7.10
C GLN A 105 18.16 -9.64 -7.45
N HIS A 106 17.03 -9.14 -6.94
CA HIS A 106 16.58 -7.77 -7.17
C HIS A 106 16.95 -6.81 -6.01
N ILE A 107 17.53 -7.33 -4.92
CA ILE A 107 17.98 -6.53 -3.77
C ILE A 107 19.46 -6.20 -3.92
N LYS A 108 19.76 -4.92 -4.04
CA LYS A 108 21.11 -4.39 -4.13
C LYS A 108 21.46 -3.66 -2.83
N ILE A 109 22.11 -4.37 -1.92
CA ILE A 109 22.41 -3.89 -0.56
C ILE A 109 23.31 -2.65 -0.61
N GLU A 110 24.40 -2.69 -1.39
CA GLU A 110 25.36 -1.60 -1.53
C GLU A 110 24.75 -0.33 -2.12
N GLU A 111 23.85 -0.49 -3.11
CA GLU A 111 23.12 0.61 -3.73
C GLU A 111 21.91 1.05 -2.88
N ARG A 112 21.61 0.35 -1.78
CA ARG A 112 20.42 0.55 -0.96
C ARG A 112 19.13 0.60 -1.79
N SER A 113 19.03 -0.27 -2.77
CA SER A 113 17.93 -0.28 -3.72
C SER A 113 17.33 -1.66 -3.90
N TRP A 114 16.05 -1.68 -4.19
CA TRP A 114 15.31 -2.88 -4.56
C TRP A 114 14.59 -2.64 -5.88
N TYR A 115 14.95 -3.40 -6.90
CA TYR A 115 14.29 -3.39 -8.20
C TYR A 115 12.99 -4.21 -8.15
N VAL A 116 11.86 -3.62 -8.51
CA VAL A 116 10.56 -4.27 -8.61
C VAL A 116 10.18 -4.39 -10.08
N PRO A 117 10.37 -5.56 -10.71
CA PRO A 117 10.19 -5.73 -12.16
C PRO A 117 8.73 -5.61 -12.59
N ILE A 118 7.81 -6.09 -11.77
CA ILE A 118 6.38 -6.12 -12.06
C ILE A 118 5.61 -5.35 -10.99
N THR A 119 5.00 -4.24 -11.38
CA THR A 119 4.13 -3.46 -10.50
C THR A 119 2.68 -3.52 -10.97
N LYS A 120 1.74 -3.05 -10.14
CA LYS A 120 0.32 -2.96 -10.52
C LYS A 120 0.09 -2.09 -11.77
N SER A 121 0.98 -1.15 -12.07
CA SER A 121 0.89 -0.27 -13.25
C SER A 121 1.58 -0.86 -14.50
N GLY A 122 2.16 -2.05 -14.41
CA GLY A 122 2.93 -2.70 -15.46
C GLY A 122 4.34 -2.12 -15.68
N LYS A 123 4.69 -1.01 -15.03
CA LYS A 123 6.02 -0.38 -15.16
C LYS A 123 6.92 -0.81 -14.01
N PRO A 124 8.18 -1.19 -14.27
CA PRO A 124 9.14 -1.48 -13.21
C PRO A 124 9.46 -0.21 -12.39
N ARG A 125 9.98 -0.40 -11.19
CA ARG A 125 10.44 0.70 -10.34
C ARG A 125 11.53 0.26 -9.38
N TYR A 126 12.27 1.22 -8.88
CA TYR A 126 13.18 1.05 -7.74
C TYR A 126 12.52 1.53 -6.46
N ILE A 127 12.77 0.82 -5.37
CA ILE A 127 12.43 1.22 -4.00
C ILE A 127 13.75 1.46 -3.27
N ILE A 128 13.89 2.62 -2.65
CA ILE A 128 15.04 2.94 -1.82
C ILE A 128 14.89 2.21 -0.48
N LEU A 129 15.93 1.51 -0.08
CA LEU A 129 15.99 0.79 1.19
C LEU A 129 16.67 1.68 2.24
N ASN A 130 15.91 2.11 3.24
CA ASN A 130 16.48 2.76 4.40
C ASN A 130 17.20 1.76 5.31
N GLN A 131 17.92 2.24 6.31
CA GLN A 131 18.73 1.40 7.20
C GLN A 131 17.92 0.26 7.84
N ARG A 132 16.69 0.55 8.30
CA ARG A 132 15.82 -0.47 8.93
C ARG A 132 15.36 -1.54 7.95
N ALA A 133 15.08 -1.18 6.70
CA ALA A 133 14.74 -2.15 5.67
C ALA A 133 15.93 -3.08 5.34
N LEU A 134 17.15 -2.55 5.33
CA LEU A 134 18.38 -3.31 5.16
C LEU A 134 18.63 -4.28 6.32
N GLU A 135 18.46 -3.82 7.56
CA GLU A 135 18.57 -4.67 8.76
C GLU A 135 17.58 -5.84 8.72
N ILE A 136 16.34 -5.59 8.31
CA ILE A 136 15.33 -6.64 8.12
C ILE A 136 15.72 -7.62 7.01
N ALA A 137 16.24 -7.13 5.89
CA ALA A 137 16.73 -7.99 4.83
C ALA A 137 17.90 -8.88 5.32
N ALA A 138 18.86 -8.31 6.04
CA ALA A 138 19.96 -9.06 6.63
C ALA A 138 19.47 -10.14 7.63
N LYS A 139 18.50 -9.80 8.49
CA LYS A 139 17.89 -10.76 9.40
C LYS A 139 17.14 -11.88 8.66
N ALA A 140 16.42 -11.55 7.59
CA ALA A 140 15.76 -12.56 6.76
C ALA A 140 16.78 -13.51 6.12
N GLN A 141 17.91 -13.00 5.65
CA GLN A 141 18.99 -13.81 5.11
C GLN A 141 19.59 -14.74 6.17
N GLN A 142 19.91 -14.20 7.34
CA GLN A 142 20.43 -14.99 8.48
C GLN A 142 19.44 -16.11 8.85
N LEU A 143 18.17 -15.79 8.99
CA LEU A 143 17.12 -16.74 9.36
C LEU A 143 16.97 -17.86 8.32
N GLN A 144 17.08 -17.54 7.03
CA GLN A 144 17.05 -18.54 5.96
C GLN A 144 18.29 -19.43 6.00
N HIS A 145 19.46 -18.85 6.25
CA HIS A 145 20.69 -19.62 6.38
C HIS A 145 20.65 -20.58 7.58
N GLU A 146 20.17 -20.11 8.74
CA GLU A 146 20.00 -20.95 9.93
C GLU A 146 19.02 -22.10 9.72
N LYS A 147 17.90 -21.85 9.01
CA LYS A 147 16.85 -22.85 8.80
C LYS A 147 17.12 -23.82 7.65
N TYR A 148 17.80 -23.37 6.60
CA TYR A 148 17.88 -24.12 5.34
C TYR A 148 19.33 -24.30 4.84
N GLY A 149 20.33 -23.77 5.54
CA GLY A 149 21.73 -23.80 5.11
C GLY A 149 22.09 -22.81 4.00
N GLU A 150 21.09 -22.23 3.34
CA GLU A 150 21.29 -21.29 2.24
C GLU A 150 20.16 -20.24 2.18
N LYS A 151 20.39 -19.15 1.44
CA LYS A 151 19.32 -18.21 1.13
C LYS A 151 18.41 -18.78 0.04
N ARG A 152 17.12 -18.53 0.16
CA ARG A 152 16.14 -18.91 -0.84
C ARG A 152 16.08 -17.89 -1.98
N GLN A 153 15.33 -18.19 -3.05
CA GLN A 153 15.07 -17.23 -4.13
C GLN A 153 14.39 -15.97 -3.61
N TRP A 154 13.41 -16.14 -2.72
CA TRP A 154 12.55 -15.09 -2.22
C TRP A 154 13.10 -14.48 -0.93
N LEU A 155 13.01 -13.14 -0.81
CA LEU A 155 13.39 -12.43 0.41
C LEU A 155 12.62 -12.95 1.64
N PHE A 156 11.34 -13.28 1.45
CA PHE A 156 10.48 -13.90 2.45
C PHE A 156 9.79 -15.11 1.84
N ALA A 157 10.18 -16.29 2.25
CA ALA A 157 9.64 -17.55 1.74
C ALA A 157 8.73 -18.20 2.78
N ASN A 158 7.58 -18.70 2.35
CA ASN A 158 6.74 -19.52 3.23
C ASN A 158 7.48 -20.84 3.54
N PRO A 159 7.74 -21.16 4.81
CA PRO A 159 8.50 -22.36 5.18
C PRO A 159 7.91 -23.67 4.66
N ALA A 160 6.58 -23.78 4.62
CA ALA A 160 5.88 -24.97 4.18
C ALA A 160 5.92 -25.21 2.66
N THR A 161 5.91 -24.12 1.87
CA THR A 161 5.80 -24.21 0.41
C THR A 161 7.07 -23.79 -0.32
N GLN A 162 7.99 -23.15 0.37
CA GLN A 162 9.21 -22.51 -0.16
C GLN A 162 8.93 -21.48 -1.27
N LYS A 163 7.70 -20.98 -1.35
CA LYS A 163 7.18 -19.99 -2.32
C LYS A 163 6.84 -18.68 -1.61
N PRO A 164 6.58 -17.61 -2.37
CA PRO A 164 6.07 -16.36 -1.79
C PRO A 164 4.83 -16.59 -0.94
N TYR A 165 4.69 -15.77 0.10
CA TYR A 165 3.45 -15.74 0.86
C TYR A 165 2.28 -15.29 -0.04
N ARG A 166 1.15 -15.98 0.02
CA ARG A 166 -0.09 -15.56 -0.64
C ARG A 166 -0.95 -14.72 0.28
N CYS A 167 -0.94 -15.05 1.56
CA CYS A 167 -1.73 -14.40 2.59
C CYS A 167 -1.04 -14.49 3.94
N ILE A 168 -1.07 -13.40 4.70
CA ILE A 168 -0.59 -13.32 6.09
C ILE A 168 -1.70 -12.86 7.03
N PHE A 169 -2.96 -12.99 6.61
CA PHE A 169 -4.12 -12.42 7.30
C PHE A 169 -4.24 -12.89 8.75
N HIS A 170 -4.15 -14.20 9.00
CA HIS A 170 -4.29 -14.75 10.35
C HIS A 170 -3.17 -14.28 11.28
N LYS A 171 -1.93 -14.28 10.79
CA LYS A 171 -0.79 -13.80 11.56
C LYS A 171 -0.91 -12.30 11.86
N TRP A 172 -1.26 -11.50 10.84
CA TRP A 172 -1.49 -10.06 11.02
C TRP A 172 -2.63 -9.78 12.00
N ASN A 173 -3.75 -10.52 11.93
CA ASN A 173 -4.85 -10.38 12.86
C ASN A 173 -4.42 -10.62 14.32
N ARG A 174 -3.62 -11.64 14.58
CA ARG A 174 -3.10 -11.90 15.91
C ARG A 174 -2.22 -10.75 16.40
N ILE A 175 -1.24 -10.33 15.60
CA ILE A 175 -0.32 -9.24 15.93
C ILE A 175 -1.07 -7.94 16.23
N ARG A 176 -1.99 -7.54 15.36
CA ARG A 176 -2.73 -6.28 15.54
C ARG A 176 -3.65 -6.32 16.77
N SER A 177 -4.18 -7.48 17.13
CA SER A 177 -4.96 -7.65 18.38
C SER A 177 -4.06 -7.51 19.61
N GLU A 178 -2.91 -8.17 19.63
CA GLU A 178 -1.92 -8.07 20.71
C GLU A 178 -1.43 -6.62 20.92
N LEU A 179 -1.32 -5.86 19.84
CA LEU A 179 -0.84 -4.48 19.86
C LEU A 179 -1.94 -3.42 19.98
N ASN A 180 -3.21 -3.81 20.15
CA ASN A 180 -4.36 -2.89 20.13
C ASN A 180 -4.43 -2.05 18.84
N LEU A 181 -4.23 -2.71 17.67
CA LEU A 181 -4.26 -2.14 16.33
C LEU A 181 -5.36 -2.79 15.47
N SER A 182 -6.47 -3.22 16.08
CA SER A 182 -7.49 -4.07 15.43
C SER A 182 -8.14 -3.46 14.20
N ASP A 183 -8.14 -2.14 14.08
CA ASP A 183 -8.65 -1.37 12.94
C ASP A 183 -7.59 -1.16 11.82
N VAL A 184 -6.31 -1.50 12.09
CA VAL A 184 -5.21 -1.31 11.13
C VAL A 184 -5.15 -2.50 10.16
N ARG A 185 -5.22 -2.21 8.88
CA ARG A 185 -5.01 -3.20 7.81
C ARG A 185 -3.54 -3.23 7.41
N ILE A 186 -3.08 -4.34 6.85
CA ILE A 186 -1.70 -4.45 6.36
C ILE A 186 -1.33 -3.36 5.33
N HIS A 187 -2.30 -2.87 4.55
CA HIS A 187 -2.06 -1.79 3.59
C HIS A 187 -1.91 -0.42 4.26
N ASP A 188 -2.41 -0.26 5.46
CA ASP A 188 -2.31 0.99 6.21
C ASP A 188 -0.88 1.24 6.72
N LEU A 189 0.00 0.21 6.73
CA LEU A 189 1.44 0.37 6.95
C LEU A 189 2.10 1.25 5.87
N ARG A 190 1.65 1.13 4.62
CA ARG A 190 2.10 2.00 3.54
C ARG A 190 1.55 3.43 3.71
N HIS A 191 0.33 3.58 4.22
CA HIS A 191 -0.21 4.89 4.57
C HIS A 191 0.57 5.51 5.73
N SER A 192 0.97 4.70 6.71
CA SER A 192 1.82 5.13 7.83
C SER A 192 3.21 5.58 7.35
N PHE A 193 3.86 4.84 6.45
CA PHE A 193 5.11 5.24 5.84
C PHE A 193 5.00 6.62 5.17
N ALA A 194 3.96 6.84 4.36
CA ALA A 194 3.73 8.11 3.69
C ALA A 194 3.47 9.26 4.68
N SER A 195 2.60 9.02 5.65
CA SER A 195 2.25 10.01 6.69
C SER A 195 3.49 10.40 7.51
N THR A 196 4.29 9.42 7.93
CA THR A 196 5.54 9.67 8.66
C THR A 196 6.50 10.53 7.85
N LEU A 197 6.68 10.25 6.54
CA LEU A 197 7.53 11.06 5.69
C LEU A 197 7.05 12.51 5.60
N VAL A 198 5.75 12.72 5.35
CA VAL A 198 5.18 14.08 5.27
C VAL A 198 5.33 14.82 6.59
N ASN A 199 4.99 14.18 7.71
CA ASN A 199 5.12 14.79 9.04
C ASN A 199 6.57 15.15 9.38
N ASN A 200 7.55 14.39 8.88
CA ASN A 200 8.98 14.65 9.07
C ASN A 200 9.60 15.52 7.95
N GLY A 201 8.77 16.13 7.11
CA GLY A 201 9.25 17.18 6.24
C GLY A 201 9.46 16.79 4.79
N ALA A 202 9.22 15.56 4.37
CA ALA A 202 9.25 15.21 2.96
C ALA A 202 8.14 15.93 2.17
N THR A 203 8.47 16.33 0.96
CA THR A 203 7.50 16.92 0.03
C THR A 203 6.55 15.83 -0.50
N LEU A 204 5.36 16.23 -0.94
CA LEU A 204 4.43 15.29 -1.58
C LEU A 204 5.03 14.66 -2.85
N TYR A 205 5.90 15.39 -3.55
CA TYR A 205 6.61 14.87 -4.72
C TYR A 205 7.58 13.74 -4.35
N GLU A 206 8.39 13.92 -3.29
CA GLU A 206 9.30 12.89 -2.79
C GLU A 206 8.53 11.65 -2.33
N VAL A 207 7.44 11.84 -1.59
CA VAL A 207 6.56 10.74 -1.15
C VAL A 207 5.95 10.03 -2.36
N GLN A 208 5.52 10.76 -3.39
CA GLN A 208 5.02 10.19 -4.64
C GLN A 208 6.06 9.30 -5.31
N LYS A 209 7.30 9.77 -5.40
CA LYS A 209 8.42 9.03 -6.00
C LYS A 209 8.76 7.79 -5.19
N LEU A 210 8.94 7.92 -3.87
CA LEU A 210 9.26 6.79 -2.98
C LEU A 210 8.18 5.71 -3.01
N LEU A 211 6.92 6.10 -3.02
CA LEU A 211 5.81 5.16 -3.12
C LEU A 211 5.59 4.61 -4.54
N GLY A 212 6.10 5.26 -5.58
CA GLY A 212 5.84 4.90 -6.96
C GLY A 212 4.37 5.07 -7.35
N HIS A 213 3.77 6.21 -6.99
CA HIS A 213 2.45 6.58 -7.45
C HIS A 213 2.54 7.17 -8.86
N SER A 214 1.81 6.57 -9.80
CA SER A 214 1.77 7.05 -11.19
C SER A 214 0.99 8.35 -11.36
N ARG A 215 0.11 8.68 -10.40
CA ARG A 215 -0.71 9.90 -10.39
C ARG A 215 -0.48 10.66 -9.09
N SER A 216 -0.31 11.98 -9.17
CA SER A 216 -0.19 12.88 -8.01
C SER A 216 -1.40 12.82 -7.09
N THR A 217 -2.61 12.71 -7.67
CA THR A 217 -3.88 12.60 -6.94
C THR A 217 -3.90 11.48 -5.90
N THR A 218 -3.09 10.42 -6.08
CA THR A 218 -2.95 9.35 -5.09
C THR A 218 -2.17 9.81 -3.86
N THR A 219 -1.26 10.77 -4.00
CA THR A 219 -0.42 11.31 -2.91
C THR A 219 -1.06 12.54 -2.28
N GLU A 220 -1.91 13.27 -3.00
CA GLU A 220 -2.65 14.45 -2.52
C GLU A 220 -3.48 14.19 -1.26
N ARG A 221 -3.87 12.93 -1.00
CA ARG A 221 -4.52 12.53 0.24
C ARG A 221 -3.72 12.88 1.50
N TYR A 222 -2.39 12.99 1.39
CA TYR A 222 -1.51 13.37 2.50
C TYR A 222 -1.25 14.88 2.57
N ALA A 223 -1.84 15.69 1.68
CA ALA A 223 -1.59 17.12 1.62
C ALA A 223 -1.99 17.83 2.92
N HIS A 224 -3.07 17.40 3.55
CA HIS A 224 -3.54 17.95 4.82
C HIS A 224 -2.50 17.83 5.94
N LEU A 225 -1.60 16.83 5.90
CA LEU A 225 -0.52 16.65 6.87
C LEU A 225 0.62 17.66 6.68
N ALA A 226 0.72 18.26 5.50
CA ALA A 226 1.76 19.25 5.17
C ALA A 226 1.34 20.70 5.50
N ASN A 227 0.11 20.96 5.94
CA ASN A 227 -0.42 22.32 6.13
C ASN A 227 0.42 23.17 7.10
N HIS A 228 0.98 22.59 8.17
CA HIS A 228 1.84 23.29 9.10
C HIS A 228 3.14 23.82 8.47
N ARG A 229 3.53 23.28 7.32
CA ARG A 229 4.73 23.71 6.57
C ARG A 229 4.46 24.91 5.66
N LEU A 230 3.20 25.16 5.30
CA LEU A 230 2.84 26.28 4.43
C LEU A 230 3.19 27.63 5.11
N ALA A 231 2.89 27.74 6.41
CA ALA A 231 3.27 28.94 7.18
C ALA A 231 4.80 29.10 7.21
N LYS A 232 5.55 28.00 7.44
CA LYS A 232 7.02 28.04 7.43
C LYS A 232 7.58 28.36 6.03
N ALA A 233 6.97 27.83 4.98
CA ALA A 233 7.38 28.15 3.62
C ALA A 233 7.07 29.62 3.26
N ALA A 234 5.95 30.14 3.68
CA ALA A 234 5.60 31.56 3.50
C ALA A 234 6.61 32.48 4.22
N SER A 235 7.05 32.14 5.44
CA SER A 235 8.04 32.94 6.18
C SER A 235 9.45 32.95 5.59
N LEU A 236 9.72 32.10 4.57
CA LEU A 236 10.99 32.19 3.84
C LEU A 236 11.09 33.49 3.01
N ILE A 237 9.95 34.05 2.60
CA ILE A 237 9.91 35.32 1.88
C ILE A 237 10.36 36.46 2.79
N ASP A 238 9.91 36.46 4.05
CA ASP A 238 10.32 37.48 5.03
C ASP A 238 11.86 37.51 5.16
N LYS A 239 12.48 36.34 5.29
CA LYS A 239 13.93 36.19 5.38
C LYS A 239 14.72 36.55 4.11
N ALA A 240 14.07 36.47 2.95
CA ALA A 240 14.71 36.78 1.67
C ALA A 240 14.77 38.28 1.40
N TYR A 241 13.98 39.10 2.13
CA TYR A 241 13.89 40.53 1.98
C TYR A 241 14.35 41.31 3.21
N GLU A 242 14.85 40.65 4.25
CA GLU A 242 15.67 41.23 5.34
C GLU A 242 17.12 41.48 4.88
#